data_5c0ab7781521e46342b1ca6148f2193b
#
_entry.id   5c0ab7781521e46342b1ca6148f2193b
#
_cell.length_a   1.000
_cell.length_b   1.000
_cell.length_c   1.000
_cell.angle_alpha   90.00
_cell.angle_beta   90.00
_cell.angle_gamma   90.00
#
_symmetry.space_group_name_H-M   'P 1'
#
loop_
_entity.id
_entity.type
_entity.pdbx_description
1 polymer ?
#
loop_
_entity_poly.entity_id
_entity_poly.type
_entity_poly.pdbx_seq_one_letter_code
_entity_poly.pdbx_strand_id
1 'polypeptide(L)'
;MKIDYFHVSEIKVSYSDKVKASERAKICASKDAANILNTVFEDCIQHHEEFYVMLLNRSNRVLGISCISKGGISGTVVDVKIILQTALKAHATGLIISHNHPSGNLAASKEDINITEKIKNACKILDLSLLDHLIITNEGYLSFADEGIL
;
A
#
# COMPACT_ATOMS: atom_id res chain seq x y z
N MET A 1 -8.13 -27.66 25.99
CA MET A 1 -6.81 -27.62 26.68
C MET A 1 -6.71 -26.27 27.38
N LYS A 2 -6.58 -26.27 28.71
CA LYS A 2 -6.21 -25.02 29.42
C LYS A 2 -4.72 -24.80 29.27
N ILE A 3 -4.32 -23.73 28.57
CA ILE A 3 -2.95 -23.29 28.52
C ILE A 3 -2.65 -22.58 29.84
N ASP A 4 -1.65 -23.05 30.57
CA ASP A 4 -1.15 -22.34 31.74
C ASP A 4 -0.26 -21.19 31.29
N TYR A 5 -0.81 -19.98 31.32
CA TYR A 5 -0.12 -18.75 30.90
C TYR A 5 0.85 -18.21 31.96
N PHE A 6 1.61 -19.06 32.57
CA PHE A 6 2.57 -18.65 33.58
C PHE A 6 3.62 -17.71 32.98
N HIS A 7 3.39 -16.42 33.08
CA HIS A 7 4.23 -15.35 32.54
C HIS A 7 4.31 -15.23 31.01
N VAL A 8 3.34 -15.78 30.28
CA VAL A 8 3.24 -15.63 28.84
C VAL A 8 1.85 -15.15 28.43
N SER A 9 1.76 -14.48 27.28
CA SER A 9 0.49 -14.00 26.75
C SER A 9 0.03 -14.88 25.57
N GLU A 10 -1.27 -15.14 25.49
CA GLU A 10 -1.87 -15.68 24.27
C GLU A 10 -1.99 -14.56 23.24
N ILE A 11 -1.56 -14.83 22.02
CA ILE A 11 -1.74 -13.93 20.87
C ILE A 11 -2.80 -14.54 19.96
N LYS A 12 -3.90 -13.81 19.75
CA LYS A 12 -4.95 -14.19 18.81
C LYS A 12 -4.95 -13.25 17.62
N VAL A 13 -4.99 -13.81 16.43
CA VAL A 13 -5.14 -13.05 15.19
C VAL A 13 -6.49 -13.40 14.59
N SER A 14 -7.30 -12.39 14.30
CA SER A 14 -8.58 -12.56 13.66
C SER A 14 -8.76 -11.52 12.56
N TYR A 15 -9.55 -11.86 11.56
CA TYR A 15 -9.91 -10.97 10.46
C TYR A 15 -11.38 -11.16 10.12
N SER A 16 -12.09 -10.05 9.94
CA SER A 16 -13.44 -10.05 9.38
C SER A 16 -13.59 -8.80 8.49
N ASP A 17 -14.28 -8.97 7.40
CA ASP A 17 -14.56 -7.89 6.46
C ASP A 17 -16.07 -7.69 6.36
N LYS A 18 -16.51 -6.42 6.36
CA LYS A 18 -17.92 -6.03 6.28
C LYS A 18 -18.38 -5.77 4.85
N VAL A 19 -17.44 -5.72 3.90
CA VAL A 19 -17.73 -5.47 2.49
C VAL A 19 -17.91 -6.79 1.76
N LYS A 20 -19.04 -6.95 1.06
CA LYS A 20 -19.27 -8.14 0.25
C LYS A 20 -18.25 -8.24 -0.88
N ALA A 21 -17.79 -9.45 -1.18
CA ALA A 21 -16.80 -9.70 -2.23
C ALA A 21 -17.20 -9.12 -3.59
N SER A 22 -18.52 -9.15 -3.91
CA SER A 22 -19.07 -8.60 -5.16
C SER A 22 -19.03 -7.09 -5.25
N GLU A 23 -18.96 -6.39 -4.10
CA GLU A 23 -18.97 -4.93 -4.02
C GLU A 23 -17.54 -4.34 -4.03
N ARG A 24 -16.51 -5.17 -3.91
CA ARG A 24 -15.12 -4.72 -3.91
C ARG A 24 -14.68 -4.31 -5.31
N ALA A 25 -14.05 -3.15 -5.41
CA ALA A 25 -13.41 -2.69 -6.64
C ALA A 25 -12.38 -3.71 -7.14
N LYS A 26 -12.32 -3.91 -8.45
CA LYS A 26 -11.33 -4.77 -9.09
C LYS A 26 -10.28 -3.91 -9.80
N ILE A 27 -9.03 -4.25 -9.61
CA ILE A 27 -7.90 -3.60 -10.27
C ILE A 27 -7.47 -4.47 -11.46
N CYS A 28 -7.66 -3.93 -12.66
CA CYS A 28 -7.24 -4.57 -13.91
C CYS A 28 -6.05 -3.85 -14.54
N ALA A 29 -5.87 -2.57 -14.23
CA ALA A 29 -4.79 -1.73 -14.74
C ALA A 29 -4.39 -0.68 -13.69
N SER A 30 -3.23 -0.06 -13.89
CA SER A 30 -2.72 1.04 -13.03
C SER A 30 -3.74 2.18 -12.89
N LYS A 31 -4.46 2.48 -13.96
CA LYS A 31 -5.51 3.52 -13.98
C LYS A 31 -6.62 3.26 -12.96
N ASP A 32 -7.02 2.01 -12.75
CA ASP A 32 -8.06 1.65 -11.78
C ASP A 32 -7.60 2.00 -10.37
N ALA A 33 -6.37 1.66 -10.03
CA ALA A 33 -5.76 2.02 -8.75
C ALA A 33 -5.59 3.54 -8.61
N ALA A 34 -5.11 4.22 -9.65
CA ALA A 34 -4.95 5.68 -9.66
C ALA A 34 -6.27 6.41 -9.42
N ASN A 35 -7.37 5.96 -10.00
CA ASN A 35 -8.69 6.56 -9.80
C ASN A 35 -9.13 6.50 -8.33
N ILE A 36 -8.90 5.36 -7.66
CA ILE A 36 -9.22 5.22 -6.23
C ILE A 36 -8.27 6.08 -5.40
N LEU A 37 -6.98 6.05 -5.69
CA LEU A 37 -5.95 6.78 -4.94
C LEU A 37 -6.09 8.29 -5.08
N ASN A 38 -6.55 8.81 -6.20
CA ASN A 38 -6.86 10.25 -6.34
C ASN A 38 -7.85 10.73 -5.27
N THR A 39 -8.87 9.92 -4.96
CA THR A 39 -9.81 10.24 -3.88
C THR A 39 -9.15 10.19 -2.50
N VAL A 40 -8.24 9.23 -2.30
CA VAL A 40 -7.52 9.08 -1.03
C VAL A 40 -6.60 10.26 -0.74
N PHE A 41 -5.94 10.80 -1.78
CA PHE A 41 -5.00 11.91 -1.64
C PHE A 41 -5.64 13.30 -1.76
N GLU A 42 -6.95 13.41 -1.98
CA GLU A 42 -7.64 14.66 -2.28
C GLU A 42 -7.29 15.80 -1.32
N ASP A 43 -7.26 15.52 -0.02
CA ASP A 43 -7.01 16.54 1.00
C ASP A 43 -5.54 16.94 1.13
N CYS A 44 -4.60 16.12 0.68
CA CYS A 44 -3.17 16.38 0.87
C CYS A 44 -2.37 16.53 -0.42
N ILE A 45 -3.00 16.37 -1.58
CA ILE A 45 -2.32 16.19 -2.87
C ILE A 45 -1.24 17.24 -3.17
N GLN A 46 -1.47 18.50 -2.80
CA GLN A 46 -0.54 19.62 -3.00
C GLN A 46 0.03 20.18 -1.69
N HIS A 47 -0.32 19.61 -0.53
CA HIS A 47 0.04 20.16 0.76
C HIS A 47 1.23 19.44 1.40
N HIS A 48 1.12 18.15 1.61
CA HIS A 48 2.16 17.33 2.23
C HIS A 48 2.14 15.92 1.67
N GLU A 49 3.24 15.19 1.87
CA GLU A 49 3.39 13.84 1.38
C GLU A 49 2.79 12.82 2.35
N GLU A 50 1.97 11.93 1.83
CA GLU A 50 1.42 10.78 2.55
C GLU A 50 1.74 9.49 1.77
N PHE A 51 1.96 8.40 2.49
CA PHE A 51 2.20 7.08 1.93
C PHE A 51 1.11 6.11 2.30
N TYR A 52 0.55 5.43 1.31
CA TYR A 52 -0.55 4.49 1.47
C TYR A 52 -0.20 3.12 0.90
N VAL A 53 -0.87 2.10 1.43
CA VAL A 53 -0.90 0.76 0.84
C VAL A 53 -2.33 0.38 0.51
N MET A 54 -2.55 -0.08 -0.72
CA MET A 54 -3.78 -0.71 -1.17
C MET A 54 -3.57 -2.22 -1.14
N LEU A 55 -4.46 -2.93 -0.47
CA LEU A 55 -4.38 -4.36 -0.23
C LEU A 55 -5.36 -5.09 -1.13
N LEU A 56 -4.87 -6.10 -1.83
CA LEU A 56 -5.63 -6.86 -2.82
C LEU A 56 -5.68 -8.34 -2.46
N ASN A 57 -6.79 -8.97 -2.79
CA ASN A 57 -6.90 -10.42 -2.73
C ASN A 57 -6.38 -11.06 -4.04
N ARG A 58 -6.42 -12.39 -4.11
CA ARG A 58 -5.91 -13.16 -5.24
C ARG A 58 -6.63 -12.85 -6.57
N SER A 59 -7.84 -12.32 -6.52
CA SER A 59 -8.60 -11.89 -7.70
C SER A 59 -8.40 -10.41 -8.04
N ASN A 60 -7.40 -9.77 -7.46
CA ASN A 60 -7.10 -8.34 -7.59
C ASN A 60 -8.28 -7.43 -7.18
N ARG A 61 -9.08 -7.87 -6.21
CA ARG A 61 -10.09 -7.04 -5.60
C ARG A 61 -9.55 -6.34 -4.36
N VAL A 62 -9.90 -5.07 -4.21
CA VAL A 62 -9.43 -4.24 -3.11
C VAL A 62 -10.05 -4.71 -1.79
N LEU A 63 -9.21 -5.13 -0.85
CA LEU A 63 -9.58 -5.47 0.52
C LEU A 63 -9.67 -4.24 1.41
N GLY A 64 -8.80 -3.27 1.16
CA GLY A 64 -8.75 -2.03 1.91
C GLY A 64 -7.54 -1.18 1.54
N ILE A 65 -7.52 0.03 2.08
CA ILE A 65 -6.43 0.98 1.95
C ILE A 65 -6.04 1.45 3.34
N SER A 66 -4.75 1.56 3.59
CA SER A 66 -4.23 2.01 4.88
C SER A 66 -3.18 3.10 4.70
N CYS A 67 -3.29 4.16 5.48
CA CYS A 67 -2.26 5.17 5.59
C CYS A 67 -1.09 4.59 6.40
N ILE A 68 0.09 4.59 5.82
CA ILE A 68 1.30 4.05 6.45
C ILE A 68 2.08 5.16 7.16
N SER A 69 2.18 6.31 6.50
CA SER A 69 2.88 7.46 7.08
C SER A 69 2.39 8.78 6.50
N LYS A 70 2.49 9.81 7.31
CA LYS A 70 2.26 11.20 6.94
C LYS A 70 3.57 11.95 7.14
N GLY A 71 4.08 12.56 6.08
CA GLY A 71 5.34 13.28 6.10
C GLY A 71 5.15 14.79 6.11
N GLY A 72 6.25 15.49 5.90
CA GLY A 72 6.27 16.93 5.68
C GLY A 72 6.17 17.30 4.20
N ILE A 73 6.53 18.55 3.89
CA ILE A 73 6.50 19.09 2.52
C ILE A 73 7.50 18.36 1.59
N SER A 74 8.62 17.89 2.13
CA SER A 74 9.74 17.34 1.35
C SER A 74 9.92 15.82 1.45
N GLY A 75 9.01 15.10 2.08
CA GLY A 75 9.09 13.65 2.12
C GLY A 75 8.45 13.01 3.35
N THR A 76 8.39 11.69 3.33
CA THR A 76 7.86 10.86 4.42
C THR A 76 8.74 9.65 4.65
N VAL A 77 8.80 9.20 5.90
CA VAL A 77 9.53 7.98 6.29
C VAL A 77 8.56 6.80 6.30
N VAL A 78 8.93 5.72 5.61
CA VAL A 78 8.11 4.53 5.46
C VAL A 78 8.70 3.37 6.25
N ASP A 79 7.92 2.78 7.15
CA ASP A 79 8.29 1.57 7.87
C ASP A 79 7.70 0.34 7.16
N VAL A 80 8.56 -0.46 6.55
CA VAL A 80 8.18 -1.68 5.83
C VAL A 80 7.49 -2.70 6.74
N LYS A 81 7.82 -2.74 8.03
CA LYS A 81 7.17 -3.65 8.98
C LYS A 81 5.68 -3.34 9.13
N ILE A 82 5.31 -2.07 9.15
CA ILE A 82 3.90 -1.65 9.24
C ILE A 82 3.14 -2.04 7.98
N ILE A 83 3.74 -1.88 6.80
CA ILE A 83 3.15 -2.31 5.53
C ILE A 83 2.86 -3.81 5.56
N LEU A 84 3.85 -4.62 5.91
CA LEU A 84 3.72 -6.08 5.93
C LEU A 84 2.75 -6.55 7.01
N GLN A 85 2.79 -5.95 8.20
CA GLN A 85 1.84 -6.24 9.27
C GLN A 85 0.39 -5.99 8.81
N THR A 86 0.15 -4.87 8.14
CA THR A 86 -1.17 -4.50 7.61
C THR A 86 -1.61 -5.50 6.53
N ALA A 87 -0.73 -5.86 5.62
CA ALA A 87 -1.01 -6.82 4.56
C ALA A 87 -1.35 -8.20 5.10
N LEU A 88 -0.57 -8.71 6.05
CA LEU A 88 -0.79 -10.01 6.67
C LEU A 88 -2.10 -10.04 7.45
N LYS A 89 -2.38 -8.98 8.22
CA LYS A 89 -3.63 -8.89 8.99
C LYS A 89 -4.88 -8.82 8.11
N ALA A 90 -4.79 -8.19 6.96
CA ALA A 90 -5.89 -8.10 6.00
C ALA A 90 -6.01 -9.33 5.08
N HIS A 91 -5.16 -10.34 5.26
CA HIS A 91 -5.08 -11.53 4.40
C HIS A 91 -4.87 -11.18 2.92
N ALA A 92 -4.11 -10.13 2.66
CA ALA A 92 -3.76 -9.73 1.31
C ALA A 92 -2.82 -10.73 0.64
N THR A 93 -2.91 -10.85 -0.67
CA THR A 93 -1.96 -11.60 -1.51
C THR A 93 -1.19 -10.66 -2.42
N GLY A 94 -1.72 -9.49 -2.69
CA GLY A 94 -1.10 -8.45 -3.48
C GLY A 94 -1.18 -7.09 -2.81
N LEU A 95 -0.20 -6.24 -3.10
CA LEU A 95 -0.11 -4.87 -2.62
C LEU A 95 0.15 -3.93 -3.78
N ILE A 96 -0.46 -2.74 -3.69
CA ILE A 96 -0.05 -1.55 -4.44
C ILE A 96 0.31 -0.50 -3.41
N ILE A 97 1.52 0.04 -3.50
CA ILE A 97 1.96 1.15 -2.66
C ILE A 97 1.82 2.46 -3.44
N SER A 98 1.60 3.54 -2.74
CA SER A 98 1.43 4.84 -3.37
C SER A 98 1.78 5.98 -2.44
N HIS A 99 2.31 7.05 -3.00
CA HIS A 99 2.48 8.33 -2.33
C HIS A 99 2.21 9.46 -3.33
N ASN A 100 1.95 10.65 -2.80
CA ASN A 100 1.75 11.83 -3.62
C ASN A 100 3.03 12.68 -3.64
N HIS A 101 3.24 13.37 -4.74
CA HIS A 101 4.25 14.42 -4.86
C HIS A 101 3.57 15.78 -4.89
N PRO A 102 3.56 16.55 -3.77
CA PRO A 102 2.94 17.88 -3.73
C PRO A 102 3.49 18.86 -4.75
N SER A 103 4.76 18.69 -5.17
CA SER A 103 5.38 19.50 -6.22
C SER A 103 4.80 19.30 -7.62
N GLY A 104 4.05 18.22 -7.84
CA GLY A 104 3.57 17.84 -9.17
C GLY A 104 4.58 17.08 -10.03
N ASN A 105 5.79 16.84 -9.53
CA ASN A 105 6.82 16.10 -10.24
C ASN A 105 6.50 14.60 -10.26
N LEU A 106 6.37 14.01 -11.44
CA LEU A 106 6.09 12.58 -11.63
C LEU A 106 7.34 11.72 -11.72
N ALA A 107 8.53 12.30 -11.67
CA ALA A 107 9.76 11.52 -11.68
C ALA A 107 9.95 10.78 -10.34
N ALA A 108 10.25 9.48 -10.42
CA ALA A 108 10.60 8.69 -9.25
C ALA A 108 11.98 9.14 -8.72
N SER A 109 12.06 9.42 -7.42
CA SER A 109 13.33 9.70 -6.76
C SER A 109 14.12 8.39 -6.53
N LYS A 110 15.40 8.55 -6.19
CA LYS A 110 16.24 7.42 -5.82
C LYS A 110 15.69 6.71 -4.55
N GLU A 111 15.19 7.49 -3.62
CA GLU A 111 14.54 7.01 -2.39
C GLU A 111 13.28 6.20 -2.72
N ASP A 112 12.48 6.65 -3.67
CA ASP A 112 11.28 5.93 -4.13
C ASP A 112 11.64 4.57 -4.72
N ILE A 113 12.68 4.52 -5.53
CA ILE A 113 13.18 3.27 -6.12
C ILE A 113 13.71 2.33 -5.03
N ASN A 114 14.50 2.85 -4.10
CA ASN A 114 15.09 2.06 -3.02
C ASN A 114 14.04 1.46 -2.09
N ILE A 115 13.03 2.25 -1.68
CA ILE A 115 11.96 1.74 -0.82
C ILE A 115 11.09 0.71 -1.54
N THR A 116 10.84 0.93 -2.83
CA THR A 116 10.09 -0.03 -3.67
C THR A 116 10.80 -1.38 -3.73
N GLU A 117 12.09 -1.38 -4.00
CA GLU A 117 12.90 -2.60 -4.04
C GLU A 117 12.94 -3.33 -2.69
N LYS A 118 13.07 -2.58 -1.59
CA LYS A 118 13.04 -3.14 -0.25
C LYS A 118 11.70 -3.81 0.06
N ILE A 119 10.58 -3.17 -0.26
CA ILE A 119 9.24 -3.71 -0.07
C ILE A 119 9.02 -4.94 -0.95
N LYS A 120 9.42 -4.87 -2.22
CA LYS A 120 9.32 -5.98 -3.17
C LYS A 120 10.04 -7.23 -2.65
N ASN A 121 11.27 -7.08 -2.18
CA ASN A 121 12.05 -8.18 -1.63
C ASN A 121 11.44 -8.76 -0.35
N ALA A 122 10.95 -7.92 0.54
CA ALA A 122 10.26 -8.36 1.75
C ALA A 122 8.96 -9.11 1.43
N CYS A 123 8.18 -8.64 0.46
CA CYS A 123 6.98 -9.31 -0.02
C CYS A 123 7.26 -10.73 -0.53
N LYS A 124 8.33 -10.92 -1.30
CA LYS A 124 8.71 -12.24 -1.83
C LYS A 124 8.93 -13.28 -0.74
N ILE A 125 9.53 -12.90 0.39
CA ILE A 125 9.77 -13.81 1.52
C ILE A 125 8.45 -14.32 2.13
N LEU A 126 7.39 -13.51 2.07
CA LEU A 126 6.08 -13.80 2.64
C LEU A 126 5.05 -14.29 1.61
N ASP A 127 5.49 -14.64 0.41
CA ASP A 127 4.61 -15.02 -0.72
C ASP A 127 3.55 -13.95 -1.04
N LEU A 128 3.90 -12.69 -0.84
CA LEU A 128 3.12 -11.53 -1.25
C LEU A 128 3.66 -10.96 -2.57
N SER A 129 2.80 -10.36 -3.36
CA SER A 129 3.19 -9.69 -4.62
C SER A 129 3.07 -8.18 -4.48
N LEU A 130 4.18 -7.45 -4.63
CA LEU A 130 4.11 -6.02 -4.88
C LEU A 130 3.77 -5.83 -6.36
N LEU A 131 2.53 -5.38 -6.64
CA LEU A 131 1.99 -5.28 -7.99
C LEU A 131 2.35 -3.97 -8.67
N ASP A 132 2.40 -2.88 -7.93
CA ASP A 132 2.75 -1.57 -8.45
C ASP A 132 3.18 -0.60 -7.35
N HIS A 133 3.82 0.49 -7.75
CA HIS A 133 4.03 1.71 -6.97
C HIS A 133 3.55 2.89 -7.80
N LEU A 134 2.56 3.62 -7.31
CA LEU A 134 2.02 4.79 -7.99
C LEU A 134 2.45 6.07 -7.27
N ILE A 135 2.98 7.01 -8.04
CA ILE A 135 3.18 8.40 -7.61
C ILE A 135 2.01 9.21 -8.12
N ILE A 136 1.29 9.88 -7.24
CA ILE A 136 0.07 10.63 -7.57
C ILE A 136 0.35 12.13 -7.46
N THR A 137 -0.10 12.87 -8.46
CA THR A 137 -0.10 14.34 -8.46
C THR A 137 -1.46 14.87 -8.87
N ASN A 138 -1.66 16.16 -8.72
CA ASN A 138 -2.89 16.82 -9.18
C ASN A 138 -3.10 16.80 -10.71
N GLU A 139 -2.06 16.51 -11.49
CA GLU A 139 -2.11 16.49 -12.96
C GLU A 139 -2.05 15.09 -13.56
N GLY A 140 -1.68 14.09 -12.79
CA GLY A 140 -1.55 12.74 -13.30
C GLY A 140 -0.89 11.78 -12.32
N TYR A 141 -0.45 10.64 -12.82
CA TYR A 141 0.24 9.64 -12.02
C TYR A 141 1.35 8.94 -12.81
N LEU A 142 2.31 8.40 -12.08
CA LEU A 142 3.33 7.49 -12.61
C LEU A 142 3.12 6.11 -12.00
N SER A 143 3.11 5.07 -12.83
CA SER A 143 3.11 3.67 -12.41
C SER A 143 4.48 3.06 -12.65
N PHE A 144 5.10 2.50 -11.61
CA PHE A 144 6.39 1.83 -11.74
C PHE A 144 6.31 0.58 -12.61
N ALA A 145 5.17 -0.13 -12.55
CA ALA A 145 4.95 -1.32 -13.38
C ALA A 145 4.83 -0.94 -14.86
N ASP A 146 4.04 0.08 -15.20
CA ASP A 146 3.86 0.54 -16.57
C ASP A 146 5.17 1.07 -17.18
N GLU A 147 6.02 1.72 -16.38
CA GLU A 147 7.32 2.26 -16.80
C GLU A 147 8.45 1.21 -16.78
N GLY A 148 8.16 -0.01 -16.36
CA GLY A 148 9.17 -1.06 -16.27
C GLY A 148 10.25 -0.84 -15.20
N ILE A 149 9.93 -0.07 -14.15
CA ILE A 149 10.82 0.22 -13.01
C ILE A 149 10.69 -0.84 -11.91
N LEU A 150 9.53 -1.51 -11.85
CA LEU A 150 9.22 -2.49 -10.80
C LEU A 150 9.81 -3.88 -11.08
#